data_5fdf6b4d73713ced9b509188ca3250c9
#
_entry.id   5fdf6b4d73713ced9b509188ca3250c9
#
_cell.length_a   1.000
_cell.length_b   1.000
_cell.length_c   1.000
_cell.angle_alpha   90.00
_cell.angle_beta   90.00
_cell.angle_gamma   90.00
#
_symmetry.space_group_name_H-M   'P 1'
#
loop_
_entity.id
_entity.type
_entity.pdbx_description
1 polymer ?
#
loop_
_entity_poly.entity_id
_entity_poly.type
_entity_poly.pdbx_seq_one_letter_code
_entity_poly.pdbx_strand_id
1 'polypeptide(L)'
;EKSEKLTKFQKKRISSSKVLWIKNFNEIKKGPVIFFGNEFLDALPIKQFKKVNSQIFERHAINVKNKVSFVFKKALKNDINKLKKYQLFKKDGLIEFPEYGFKELNDICSVIRKQNGGALFIDYGYVSENKQNTLQSVYKHKFNDLSKNIGNADITSLVNFDLYRKYFLHKNLFVEKIISQSQFLQKMGILERSKMISHKMDYKKKIDLYSRIQRLISPYMMGETFKVIFAKNKKCKFSLAFK
;
A
#
# COMPACT_ATOMS: atom_id res chain seq x y z
N GLU A 1 -10.38 -11.41 -1.71
CA GLU A 1 -9.26 -12.29 -2.09
C GLU A 1 -9.42 -12.74 -3.53
N LYS A 2 -8.40 -12.53 -4.37
CA LYS A 2 -8.42 -12.90 -5.80
C LYS A 2 -7.96 -14.34 -6.03
N SER A 3 -7.10 -14.88 -5.18
CA SER A 3 -6.61 -16.23 -5.29
C SER A 3 -7.67 -17.25 -4.82
N GLU A 4 -8.14 -18.09 -5.74
CA GLU A 4 -9.08 -19.16 -5.37
C GLU A 4 -8.49 -20.15 -4.37
N LYS A 5 -7.19 -20.44 -4.47
CA LYS A 5 -6.47 -21.30 -3.53
C LYS A 5 -6.48 -20.71 -2.12
N LEU A 6 -6.16 -19.40 -2.00
CA LEU A 6 -6.17 -18.71 -0.71
C LEU A 6 -7.60 -18.56 -0.17
N THR A 7 -8.57 -18.25 -1.01
CA THR A 7 -9.98 -18.20 -0.61
C THR A 7 -10.45 -19.55 -0.01
N LYS A 8 -10.15 -20.66 -0.65
CA LYS A 8 -10.46 -22.00 -0.12
C LYS A 8 -9.79 -22.25 1.22
N PHE A 9 -8.53 -21.85 1.37
CA PHE A 9 -7.78 -21.99 2.62
C PHE A 9 -8.34 -21.13 3.75
N GLN A 10 -8.68 -19.87 3.46
CA GLN A 10 -9.30 -18.94 4.41
C GLN A 10 -10.66 -19.47 4.87
N LYS A 11 -11.52 -19.92 3.96
CA LYS A 11 -12.85 -20.50 4.29
C LYS A 11 -12.76 -21.73 5.19
N LYS A 12 -11.73 -22.54 5.07
CA LYS A 12 -11.50 -23.68 5.98
C LYS A 12 -11.12 -23.26 7.40
N ARG A 13 -10.49 -22.09 7.56
CA ARG A 13 -9.99 -21.61 8.86
C ARG A 13 -10.94 -20.65 9.56
N ILE A 14 -11.78 -19.98 8.80
CA ILE A 14 -12.68 -18.94 9.32
C ILE A 14 -14.12 -19.46 9.19
N SER A 15 -14.66 -19.96 10.30
CA SER A 15 -16.03 -20.49 10.38
C SER A 15 -17.06 -19.48 10.89
N SER A 16 -16.85 -18.19 10.60
CA SER A 16 -17.75 -17.13 11.08
C SER A 16 -18.80 -16.76 10.03
N SER A 17 -20.07 -16.76 10.40
CA SER A 17 -21.18 -16.29 9.56
C SER A 17 -21.11 -14.77 9.27
N LYS A 18 -20.28 -14.03 10.02
CA LYS A 18 -20.04 -12.59 9.80
C LYS A 18 -19.02 -12.30 8.71
N VAL A 19 -18.35 -13.33 8.18
CA VAL A 19 -17.31 -13.18 7.14
C VAL A 19 -17.87 -13.59 5.79
N LEU A 20 -17.79 -12.67 4.84
CA LEU A 20 -18.22 -12.88 3.46
C LEU A 20 -17.02 -12.70 2.52
N TRP A 21 -16.84 -13.63 1.58
CA TRP A 21 -15.87 -13.51 0.49
C TRP A 21 -16.57 -12.95 -0.74
N ILE A 22 -16.16 -11.75 -1.16
CA ILE A 22 -16.67 -11.10 -2.35
C ILE A 22 -15.66 -11.20 -3.49
N LYS A 23 -16.12 -11.27 -4.73
CA LYS A 23 -15.27 -11.27 -5.93
C LYS A 23 -14.98 -9.85 -6.43
N ASN A 24 -15.92 -8.95 -6.24
CA ASN A 24 -15.77 -7.55 -6.62
C ASN A 24 -16.46 -6.63 -5.62
N PHE A 25 -16.04 -5.37 -5.59
CA PHE A 25 -16.56 -4.40 -4.62
C PHE A 25 -18.02 -3.97 -4.88
N ASN A 26 -18.55 -4.22 -6.06
CA ASN A 26 -19.96 -3.93 -6.36
C ASN A 26 -20.96 -4.82 -5.61
N GLU A 27 -20.49 -5.90 -5.01
CA GLU A 27 -21.28 -6.77 -4.14
C GLU A 27 -21.61 -6.09 -2.78
N ILE A 28 -20.87 -5.05 -2.41
CA ILE A 28 -21.12 -4.28 -1.19
C ILE A 28 -22.31 -3.33 -1.43
N LYS A 29 -23.48 -3.69 -0.90
CA LYS A 29 -24.73 -2.96 -1.14
C LYS A 29 -25.10 -1.97 -0.03
N LYS A 30 -24.56 -2.16 1.19
CA LYS A 30 -24.87 -1.34 2.38
C LYS A 30 -23.62 -0.81 3.02
N GLY A 31 -23.67 0.41 3.54
CA GLY A 31 -22.62 1.08 4.27
C GLY A 31 -23.11 1.64 5.61
N PRO A 32 -22.26 2.39 6.30
CA PRO A 32 -20.92 2.82 5.89
C PRO A 32 -19.90 1.68 5.83
N VAL A 33 -18.84 1.84 5.00
CA VAL A 33 -17.82 0.81 4.80
C VAL A 33 -16.43 1.33 5.15
N ILE A 34 -15.61 0.48 5.74
CA ILE A 34 -14.18 0.73 5.91
C ILE A 34 -13.41 -0.35 5.15
N PHE A 35 -12.65 0.08 4.15
CA PHE A 35 -11.64 -0.75 3.52
C PHE A 35 -10.36 -0.67 4.35
N PHE A 36 -9.80 -1.81 4.69
CA PHE A 36 -8.55 -1.90 5.44
C PHE A 36 -7.53 -2.73 4.66
N GLY A 37 -6.35 -2.18 4.43
CA GLY A 37 -5.24 -2.87 3.79
C GLY A 37 -3.94 -2.63 4.54
N ASN A 38 -3.28 -3.71 4.95
CA ASN A 38 -1.92 -3.71 5.46
C ASN A 38 -1.04 -4.43 4.45
N GLU A 39 0.05 -3.79 4.03
CA GLU A 39 0.93 -4.30 2.96
C GLU A 39 0.10 -4.71 1.73
N PHE A 40 -0.68 -3.76 1.23
CA PHE A 40 -1.53 -3.94 0.07
C PHE A 40 -1.07 -3.09 -1.13
N LEU A 41 -0.59 -1.89 -0.85
CA LEU A 41 -0.23 -0.93 -1.90
C LEU A 41 1.15 -1.24 -2.51
N ASP A 42 2.06 -1.81 -1.74
CA ASP A 42 3.42 -2.20 -2.14
C ASP A 42 3.44 -3.33 -3.18
N ALA A 43 2.44 -4.24 -3.09
CA ALA A 43 2.26 -5.36 -4.00
C ALA A 43 1.53 -4.99 -5.30
N LEU A 44 1.03 -3.76 -5.44
CA LEU A 44 0.34 -3.33 -6.65
C LEU A 44 1.36 -3.13 -7.80
N PRO A 45 1.07 -3.65 -9.01
CA PRO A 45 1.97 -3.53 -10.14
C PRO A 45 2.28 -2.07 -10.48
N ILE A 46 3.55 -1.75 -10.66
CA ILE A 46 4.03 -0.43 -11.03
C ILE A 46 4.62 -0.41 -12.44
N LYS A 47 4.54 0.74 -13.10
CA LYS A 47 5.38 1.13 -14.22
C LYS A 47 6.48 2.04 -13.71
N GLN A 48 7.68 1.92 -14.28
CA GLN A 48 8.81 2.78 -13.96
C GLN A 48 9.11 3.71 -15.13
N PHE A 49 9.19 5.01 -14.85
CA PHE A 49 9.51 6.04 -15.83
C PHE A 49 10.75 6.80 -15.40
N LYS A 50 11.60 7.16 -16.38
CA LYS A 50 12.77 8.00 -16.16
C LYS A 50 12.61 9.29 -16.95
N LYS A 51 12.77 10.44 -16.30
CA LYS A 51 12.88 11.74 -16.96
C LYS A 51 14.35 12.11 -17.11
N VAL A 52 14.73 12.50 -18.32
CA VAL A 52 16.07 13.01 -18.66
C VAL A 52 15.88 14.14 -19.68
N ASN A 53 16.40 15.32 -19.39
CA ASN A 53 16.35 16.47 -20.32
C ASN A 53 14.95 16.71 -20.94
N SER A 54 13.91 16.75 -20.12
CA SER A 54 12.51 16.93 -20.52
C SER A 54 11.87 15.76 -21.29
N GLN A 55 12.62 14.74 -21.67
CA GLN A 55 12.09 13.52 -22.27
C GLN A 55 11.76 12.48 -21.21
N ILE A 56 10.76 11.66 -21.49
CA ILE A 56 10.26 10.64 -20.56
C ILE A 56 10.36 9.28 -21.24
N PHE A 57 10.97 8.36 -20.53
CA PHE A 57 11.19 6.98 -20.96
C PHE A 57 10.52 6.02 -19.99
N GLU A 58 9.91 4.96 -20.49
CA GLU A 58 9.35 3.86 -19.72
C GLU A 58 10.35 2.69 -19.68
N ARG A 59 10.53 2.08 -18.50
CA ARG A 59 11.35 0.88 -18.32
C ARG A 59 10.57 -0.36 -18.76
N HIS A 60 11.13 -1.14 -19.65
CA HIS A 60 10.56 -2.39 -20.14
C HIS A 60 11.47 -3.56 -19.80
N ALA A 61 10.88 -4.68 -19.39
CA ALA A 61 11.56 -5.97 -19.35
C ALA A 61 11.55 -6.59 -20.76
N ILE A 62 12.71 -7.04 -21.22
CA ILE A 62 12.87 -7.76 -22.48
C ILE A 62 13.59 -9.08 -22.26
N ASN A 63 13.28 -10.07 -23.08
CA ASN A 63 14.00 -11.34 -23.07
C ASN A 63 15.13 -11.26 -24.11
N VAL A 64 16.36 -11.41 -23.65
CA VAL A 64 17.56 -11.48 -24.50
C VAL A 64 18.28 -12.77 -24.20
N LYS A 65 18.32 -13.70 -25.16
CA LYS A 65 18.98 -15.01 -25.01
C LYS A 65 18.59 -15.74 -23.71
N ASN A 66 17.29 -15.84 -23.46
CA ASN A 66 16.70 -16.45 -22.23
C ASN A 66 17.08 -15.76 -20.91
N LYS A 67 17.55 -14.52 -20.96
CA LYS A 67 17.78 -13.71 -19.78
C LYS A 67 16.88 -12.46 -19.82
N VAL A 68 16.28 -12.12 -18.69
CA VAL A 68 15.52 -10.88 -18.55
C VAL A 68 16.51 -9.71 -18.45
N SER A 69 16.32 -8.74 -19.32
CA SER A 69 17.08 -7.48 -19.32
C SER A 69 16.11 -6.31 -19.29
N PHE A 70 16.57 -5.16 -18.81
CA PHE A 70 15.73 -3.98 -18.72
C PHE A 70 16.26 -2.88 -19.66
N VAL A 71 15.33 -2.30 -20.44
CA VAL A 71 15.64 -1.20 -21.37
C VAL A 71 14.67 -0.04 -21.14
N PHE A 72 15.12 1.17 -21.46
CA PHE A 72 14.27 2.35 -21.46
C PHE A 72 13.83 2.68 -22.89
N LYS A 73 12.52 2.78 -23.13
CA LYS A 73 11.92 3.20 -24.39
C LYS A 73 11.16 4.50 -24.18
N LYS A 74 11.01 5.32 -25.22
CA LYS A 74 10.24 6.57 -25.14
C LYS A 74 8.83 6.28 -24.64
N ALA A 75 8.40 6.99 -23.61
CA ALA A 75 7.08 6.79 -23.01
C ALA A 75 5.95 7.23 -23.96
N LEU A 76 4.82 6.54 -23.90
CA LEU A 76 3.64 6.88 -24.70
C LEU A 76 3.03 8.20 -24.21
N LYS A 77 2.46 8.99 -25.15
CA LYS A 77 1.80 10.27 -24.85
C LYS A 77 0.72 10.14 -23.76
N ASN A 78 -0.03 9.05 -23.78
CA ASN A 78 -1.05 8.77 -22.76
C ASN A 78 -0.46 8.62 -21.36
N ASP A 79 0.64 7.91 -21.21
CA ASP A 79 1.32 7.74 -19.91
C ASP A 79 1.91 9.06 -19.42
N ILE A 80 2.53 9.82 -20.31
CA ILE A 80 3.02 11.16 -20.01
C ILE A 80 1.90 12.05 -19.46
N ASN A 81 0.72 12.03 -20.07
CA ASN A 81 -0.43 12.80 -19.60
C ASN A 81 -0.90 12.38 -18.22
N LYS A 82 -0.94 11.05 -17.93
CA LYS A 82 -1.26 10.53 -16.58
C LYS A 82 -0.26 11.03 -15.54
N LEU A 83 1.03 10.99 -15.84
CA LEU A 83 2.09 11.43 -14.93
C LEU A 83 2.04 12.94 -14.68
N LYS A 84 1.76 13.75 -15.72
CA LYS A 84 1.54 15.20 -15.61
C LYS A 84 0.34 15.54 -14.72
N LYS A 85 -0.75 14.79 -14.82
CA LYS A 85 -1.95 14.96 -13.99
C LYS A 85 -1.63 14.94 -12.49
N TYR A 86 -0.68 14.10 -12.07
CA TYR A 86 -0.26 14.00 -10.67
C TYR A 86 0.98 14.85 -10.34
N GLN A 87 1.46 15.67 -11.29
CA GLN A 87 2.62 16.56 -11.14
C GLN A 87 3.90 15.80 -10.71
N LEU A 88 4.16 14.64 -11.33
CA LEU A 88 5.26 13.75 -10.94
C LEU A 88 6.62 14.14 -11.55
N PHE A 89 6.65 15.09 -12.50
CA PHE A 89 7.85 15.43 -13.26
C PHE A 89 8.43 16.81 -12.93
N LYS A 90 8.40 17.23 -11.69
CA LYS A 90 9.01 18.52 -11.32
C LYS A 90 10.52 18.55 -11.53
N LYS A 91 11.20 17.40 -11.37
CA LYS A 91 12.66 17.24 -11.53
C LYS A 91 12.98 15.97 -12.31
N ASP A 92 14.20 15.83 -12.78
CA ASP A 92 14.72 14.60 -13.42
C ASP A 92 14.86 13.45 -12.40
N GLY A 93 14.79 12.22 -12.85
CA GLY A 93 14.91 11.02 -12.04
C GLY A 93 13.92 9.91 -12.38
N LEU A 94 13.88 8.88 -11.55
CA LEU A 94 12.98 7.75 -11.70
C LEU A 94 11.64 8.02 -10.99
N ILE A 95 10.56 7.55 -11.58
CA ILE A 95 9.20 7.64 -11.06
C ILE A 95 8.57 6.26 -11.16
N GLU A 96 8.00 5.80 -10.05
CA GLU A 96 7.21 4.58 -9.95
C GLU A 96 5.73 4.93 -9.92
N PHE A 97 4.95 4.37 -10.86
CA PHE A 97 3.56 4.74 -11.06
C PHE A 97 2.65 3.52 -11.04
N PRO A 98 1.77 3.36 -10.04
CA PRO A 98 0.91 2.19 -9.85
C PRO A 98 -0.36 2.28 -10.71
N GLU A 99 -0.22 2.31 -12.04
CA GLU A 99 -1.36 2.49 -12.96
C GLU A 99 -2.46 1.46 -12.77
N TYR A 100 -2.08 0.19 -12.66
CA TYR A 100 -3.03 -0.90 -12.44
C TYR A 100 -3.64 -0.84 -11.05
N GLY A 101 -2.85 -0.51 -10.04
CA GLY A 101 -3.34 -0.29 -8.68
C GLY A 101 -4.41 0.79 -8.60
N PHE A 102 -4.25 1.87 -9.36
CA PHE A 102 -5.26 2.93 -9.44
C PHE A 102 -6.58 2.49 -10.07
N LYS A 103 -6.58 1.50 -10.96
CA LYS A 103 -7.81 0.90 -11.49
C LYS A 103 -8.55 0.14 -10.38
N GLU A 104 -7.85 -0.68 -9.61
CA GLU A 104 -8.41 -1.41 -8.46
C GLU A 104 -8.99 -0.45 -7.39
N LEU A 105 -8.23 0.57 -7.03
CA LEU A 105 -8.65 1.57 -6.05
C LEU A 105 -9.84 2.43 -6.53
N ASN A 106 -10.06 2.53 -7.84
CA ASN A 106 -11.20 3.25 -8.39
C ASN A 106 -12.54 2.68 -7.91
N ASP A 107 -12.65 1.37 -7.85
CA ASP A 107 -13.88 0.70 -7.40
C ASP A 107 -14.10 0.91 -5.90
N ILE A 108 -13.02 0.82 -5.10
CA ILE A 108 -13.03 1.17 -3.68
C ILE A 108 -13.51 2.61 -3.48
N CYS A 109 -12.94 3.57 -4.21
CA CYS A 109 -13.37 4.97 -4.15
C CYS A 109 -14.84 5.16 -4.54
N SER A 110 -15.32 4.41 -5.52
CA SER A 110 -16.73 4.45 -5.96
C SER A 110 -17.67 3.98 -4.85
N VAL A 111 -17.34 2.86 -4.19
CA VAL A 111 -18.12 2.34 -3.06
C VAL A 111 -18.12 3.34 -1.90
N ILE A 112 -16.97 3.89 -1.52
CA ILE A 112 -16.88 4.89 -0.45
C ILE A 112 -17.76 6.12 -0.74
N ARG A 113 -17.76 6.61 -1.99
CA ARG A 113 -18.62 7.76 -2.36
C ARG A 113 -20.11 7.44 -2.24
N LYS A 114 -20.52 6.23 -2.60
CA LYS A 114 -21.93 5.80 -2.60
C LYS A 114 -22.42 5.42 -1.20
N GLN A 115 -21.60 4.68 -0.44
CA GLN A 115 -22.01 4.03 0.81
C GLN A 115 -21.55 4.78 2.07
N ASN A 116 -20.75 5.87 1.91
CA ASN A 116 -20.01 6.50 3.01
C ASN A 116 -18.93 5.60 3.61
N GLY A 117 -18.07 6.18 4.50
CA GLY A 117 -16.96 5.48 5.13
C GLY A 117 -15.60 5.90 4.58
N GLY A 118 -14.65 4.98 4.48
CA GLY A 118 -13.29 5.29 4.04
C GLY A 118 -12.42 4.08 3.73
N ALA A 119 -11.17 4.36 3.34
CA ALA A 119 -10.12 3.38 3.12
C ALA A 119 -8.88 3.75 3.94
N LEU A 120 -8.42 2.83 4.77
CA LEU A 120 -7.23 2.93 5.60
C LEU A 120 -6.19 1.95 5.07
N PHE A 121 -5.04 2.49 4.64
CA PHE A 121 -3.91 1.68 4.20
C PHE A 121 -2.69 1.97 5.07
N ILE A 122 -2.01 0.91 5.45
CA ILE A 122 -0.75 0.91 6.18
C ILE A 122 0.27 0.18 5.34
N ASP A 123 1.38 0.86 5.01
CA ASP A 123 2.39 0.28 4.15
C ASP A 123 3.74 0.96 4.35
N TYR A 124 4.82 0.33 3.88
CA TYR A 124 6.14 0.95 3.90
C TYR A 124 6.35 1.85 2.68
N GLY A 125 6.90 3.04 2.95
CA GLY A 125 7.05 4.02 1.89
C GLY A 125 7.42 5.42 2.36
N TYR A 126 7.23 6.36 1.48
CA TYR A 126 7.67 7.75 1.64
C TYR A 126 6.58 8.76 1.29
N VAL A 127 6.72 9.97 1.83
CA VAL A 127 5.82 11.12 1.56
C VAL A 127 6.53 12.17 0.71
N SER A 128 7.86 12.28 0.83
CA SER A 128 8.69 13.21 0.06
C SER A 128 9.07 12.65 -1.31
N GLU A 129 9.62 13.49 -2.20
CA GLU A 129 10.16 13.01 -3.48
C GLU A 129 11.26 11.95 -3.27
N ASN A 130 11.02 10.75 -3.76
CA ASN A 130 12.01 9.70 -3.91
C ASN A 130 12.20 9.42 -5.41
N LYS A 131 13.44 9.39 -5.85
CA LYS A 131 13.79 9.17 -7.27
C LYS A 131 14.64 7.93 -7.47
N GLN A 132 14.74 7.11 -6.45
CA GLN A 132 15.43 5.84 -6.48
C GLN A 132 14.54 4.74 -7.05
N ASN A 133 15.18 3.72 -7.58
CA ASN A 133 14.52 2.48 -7.94
C ASN A 133 14.23 1.70 -6.64
N THR A 134 12.95 1.55 -6.31
CA THR A 134 12.55 0.82 -5.10
C THR A 134 11.98 -0.56 -5.40
N LEU A 135 11.80 -0.90 -6.70
CA LEU A 135 11.32 -2.21 -7.12
C LEU A 135 12.31 -3.30 -6.70
N GLN A 136 11.84 -4.23 -5.92
CA GLN A 136 12.62 -5.32 -5.37
C GLN A 136 11.90 -6.66 -5.52
N SER A 137 12.67 -7.73 -5.47
CA SER A 137 12.17 -9.10 -5.38
C SER A 137 12.70 -9.75 -4.12
N VAL A 138 11.84 -10.48 -3.41
CA VAL A 138 12.18 -11.21 -2.18
C VAL A 138 11.77 -12.66 -2.33
N TYR A 139 12.69 -13.58 -2.09
CA TYR A 139 12.43 -15.01 -2.09
C TYR A 139 12.98 -15.65 -0.81
N LYS A 140 12.11 -16.33 -0.06
CA LYS A 140 12.45 -16.95 1.23
C LYS A 140 13.15 -15.97 2.18
N HIS A 141 12.59 -14.76 2.31
CA HIS A 141 13.09 -13.66 3.15
C HIS A 141 14.49 -13.13 2.79
N LYS A 142 14.95 -13.36 1.56
CA LYS A 142 16.23 -12.83 1.04
C LYS A 142 16.00 -12.05 -0.24
N PHE A 143 16.79 -11.01 -0.45
CA PHE A 143 16.79 -10.29 -1.73
C PHE A 143 17.06 -11.26 -2.89
N ASN A 144 16.27 -11.11 -3.93
CA ASN A 144 16.29 -11.94 -5.12
C ASN A 144 16.43 -11.07 -6.37
N ASP A 145 17.00 -11.61 -7.41
CA ASP A 145 17.00 -10.95 -8.71
C ASP A 145 15.59 -10.95 -9.31
N LEU A 146 15.15 -9.83 -9.89
CA LEU A 146 13.81 -9.68 -10.50
C LEU A 146 13.54 -10.70 -11.62
N SER A 147 14.58 -11.28 -12.21
CA SER A 147 14.48 -12.29 -13.25
C SER A 147 14.46 -13.74 -12.75
N LYS A 148 14.68 -13.93 -11.46
CA LYS A 148 14.76 -15.27 -10.85
C LYS A 148 13.53 -15.58 -10.03
N ASN A 149 13.22 -16.88 -9.90
CA ASN A 149 12.09 -17.38 -9.10
C ASN A 149 10.73 -16.75 -9.46
N ILE A 150 10.53 -16.44 -10.74
CA ILE A 150 9.30 -15.82 -11.25
C ILE A 150 8.08 -16.66 -10.85
N GLY A 151 7.08 -16.00 -10.26
CA GLY A 151 5.85 -16.65 -9.75
C GLY A 151 5.99 -17.24 -8.34
N ASN A 152 7.20 -17.28 -7.76
CA ASN A 152 7.46 -17.78 -6.40
C ASN A 152 8.13 -16.73 -5.50
N ALA A 153 8.63 -15.64 -6.05
CA ALA A 153 9.20 -14.52 -5.33
C ALA A 153 8.18 -13.40 -5.21
N ASP A 154 8.16 -12.73 -4.07
CA ASP A 154 7.37 -11.51 -3.86
C ASP A 154 8.06 -10.37 -4.61
N ILE A 155 7.28 -9.59 -5.35
CA ILE A 155 7.73 -8.38 -6.04
C ILE A 155 7.01 -7.20 -5.43
N THR A 156 7.78 -6.27 -4.85
CA THR A 156 7.25 -5.12 -4.12
C THR A 156 8.00 -3.84 -4.47
N SER A 157 7.40 -2.70 -4.13
CA SER A 157 8.04 -1.39 -4.25
C SER A 157 7.64 -0.50 -3.07
N LEU A 158 8.45 0.50 -2.73
CA LEU A 158 8.08 1.48 -1.72
C LEU A 158 6.88 2.32 -2.19
N VAL A 159 5.92 2.50 -1.31
CA VAL A 159 4.69 3.25 -1.60
C VAL A 159 4.96 4.75 -1.58
N ASN A 160 4.63 5.44 -2.68
CA ASN A 160 4.62 6.90 -2.75
C ASN A 160 3.29 7.43 -2.18
N PHE A 161 3.23 7.71 -0.89
CA PHE A 161 2.01 8.14 -0.21
C PHE A 161 1.50 9.51 -0.68
N ASP A 162 2.36 10.43 -1.13
CA ASP A 162 1.90 11.70 -1.71
C ASP A 162 1.16 11.49 -3.05
N LEU A 163 1.62 10.54 -3.86
CA LEU A 163 0.94 10.16 -5.09
C LEU A 163 -0.45 9.54 -4.79
N TYR A 164 -0.54 8.64 -3.80
CA TYR A 164 -1.83 8.06 -3.39
C TYR A 164 -2.76 9.14 -2.80
N ARG A 165 -2.23 10.08 -2.01
CA ARG A 165 -2.99 11.23 -1.53
C ARG A 165 -3.57 12.05 -2.68
N LYS A 166 -2.77 12.39 -3.67
CA LYS A 166 -3.22 13.10 -4.88
C LYS A 166 -4.29 12.29 -5.63
N TYR A 167 -4.08 10.98 -5.75
CA TYR A 167 -5.07 10.08 -6.38
C TYR A 167 -6.42 10.15 -5.68
N PHE A 168 -6.47 9.98 -4.36
CA PHE A 168 -7.74 10.00 -3.61
C PHE A 168 -8.42 11.36 -3.64
N LEU A 169 -7.66 12.46 -3.60
CA LEU A 169 -8.20 13.81 -3.78
C LEU A 169 -8.85 13.98 -5.17
N HIS A 170 -8.20 13.49 -6.23
CA HIS A 170 -8.77 13.47 -7.58
C HIS A 170 -10.03 12.57 -7.71
N LYS A 171 -10.23 11.65 -6.78
CA LYS A 171 -11.45 10.84 -6.68
C LYS A 171 -12.52 11.46 -5.79
N ASN A 172 -12.39 12.75 -5.43
CA ASN A 172 -13.31 13.49 -4.58
C ASN A 172 -13.47 12.91 -3.16
N LEU A 173 -12.46 12.26 -2.64
CA LEU A 173 -12.36 11.85 -1.23
C LEU A 173 -11.62 12.92 -0.42
N PHE A 174 -11.92 13.01 0.86
CA PHE A 174 -11.10 13.72 1.82
C PHE A 174 -9.96 12.80 2.27
N VAL A 175 -8.74 13.34 2.37
CA VAL A 175 -7.59 12.56 2.82
C VAL A 175 -7.04 13.22 4.09
N GLU A 176 -6.98 12.45 5.15
CA GLU A 176 -6.35 12.88 6.40
C GLU A 176 -4.84 13.07 6.22
N LYS A 177 -4.21 13.79 7.17
CA LYS A 177 -2.74 13.93 7.18
C LYS A 177 -2.10 12.54 7.22
N ILE A 178 -1.15 12.28 6.33
CA ILE A 178 -0.37 11.04 6.37
C ILE A 178 0.50 11.06 7.62
N ILE A 179 0.43 10.01 8.41
CA ILE A 179 1.19 9.86 9.67
C ILE A 179 2.00 8.57 9.63
N SER A 180 2.99 8.46 10.52
CA SER A 180 3.74 7.22 10.66
C SER A 180 2.91 6.13 11.36
N GLN A 181 3.29 4.87 11.16
CA GLN A 181 2.66 3.76 11.87
C GLN A 181 2.80 3.92 13.38
N SER A 182 3.95 4.38 13.85
CA SER A 182 4.17 4.69 15.27
C SER A 182 3.14 5.65 15.81
N GLN A 183 2.96 6.79 15.16
CA GLN A 183 1.97 7.80 15.56
C GLN A 183 0.54 7.23 15.54
N PHE A 184 0.19 6.49 14.48
CA PHE A 184 -1.13 5.89 14.35
C PHE A 184 -1.41 4.91 15.49
N LEU A 185 -0.54 3.92 15.70
CA LEU A 185 -0.75 2.87 16.69
C LEU A 185 -0.77 3.42 18.12
N GLN A 186 0.09 4.40 18.43
CA GLN A 186 0.09 5.05 19.75
C GLN A 186 -1.20 5.83 20.00
N LYS A 187 -1.66 6.61 19.02
CA LYS A 187 -2.95 7.33 19.11
C LYS A 187 -4.16 6.39 19.16
N MET A 188 -4.03 5.18 18.62
CA MET A 188 -5.05 4.12 18.73
C MET A 188 -4.95 3.32 20.03
N GLY A 189 -4.03 3.68 20.94
CA GLY A 189 -3.94 3.10 22.27
C GLY A 189 -3.22 1.75 22.35
N ILE A 190 -2.21 1.50 21.48
CA ILE A 190 -1.46 0.23 21.50
C ILE A 190 -0.75 0.01 22.84
N LEU A 191 -0.26 1.07 23.49
CA LEU A 191 0.46 0.98 24.76
C LEU A 191 -0.51 0.64 25.90
N GLU A 192 -1.66 1.27 25.96
CA GLU A 192 -2.73 1.01 26.92
C GLU A 192 -3.25 -0.41 26.75
N ARG A 193 -3.50 -0.82 25.51
CA ARG A 193 -3.92 -2.18 25.17
C ARG A 193 -2.89 -3.21 25.62
N SER A 194 -1.60 -2.92 25.43
CA SER A 194 -0.52 -3.82 25.83
C SER A 194 -0.44 -4.01 27.34
N LYS A 195 -0.59 -2.93 28.12
CA LYS A 195 -0.64 -2.99 29.58
C LYS A 195 -1.80 -3.87 30.05
N MET A 196 -2.99 -3.68 29.48
CA MET A 196 -4.17 -4.49 29.82
C MET A 196 -3.96 -5.98 29.53
N ILE A 197 -3.43 -6.32 28.36
CA ILE A 197 -3.19 -7.72 27.97
C ILE A 197 -2.09 -8.34 28.82
N SER A 198 -1.01 -7.61 29.10
CA SER A 198 0.15 -8.12 29.83
C SER A 198 -0.14 -8.39 31.32
N HIS A 199 -1.17 -7.81 31.90
CA HIS A 199 -1.45 -7.91 33.33
C HIS A 199 -1.48 -9.36 33.85
N LYS A 200 -2.08 -10.28 33.08
CA LYS A 200 -2.23 -11.71 33.43
C LYS A 200 -1.18 -12.62 32.76
N MET A 201 -0.13 -12.07 32.14
CA MET A 201 0.89 -12.84 31.45
C MET A 201 2.07 -13.16 32.37
N ASP A 202 2.68 -14.32 32.16
CA ASP A 202 4.00 -14.64 32.74
C ASP A 202 5.09 -13.73 32.15
N TYR A 203 6.26 -13.70 32.81
CA TYR A 203 7.36 -12.81 32.45
C TYR A 203 7.83 -12.98 31.01
N LYS A 204 7.97 -14.22 30.53
CA LYS A 204 8.43 -14.54 29.17
C LYS A 204 7.47 -14.02 28.11
N LYS A 205 6.17 -14.20 28.31
CA LYS A 205 5.14 -13.67 27.40
C LYS A 205 5.08 -12.14 27.40
N LYS A 206 5.33 -11.50 28.57
CA LYS A 206 5.42 -10.03 28.62
C LYS A 206 6.59 -9.51 27.77
N ILE A 207 7.77 -10.12 27.89
CA ILE A 207 8.93 -9.73 27.08
C ILE A 207 8.61 -9.87 25.57
N ASP A 208 8.06 -11.01 25.17
CA ASP A 208 7.68 -11.23 23.76
C ASP A 208 6.67 -10.19 23.28
N LEU A 209 5.62 -9.90 24.05
CA LEU A 209 4.63 -8.87 23.72
C LEU A 209 5.27 -7.49 23.53
N TYR A 210 6.10 -7.06 24.49
CA TYR A 210 6.74 -5.75 24.42
C TYR A 210 7.76 -5.65 23.28
N SER A 211 8.50 -6.72 23.01
CA SER A 211 9.41 -6.81 21.86
C SER A 211 8.66 -6.64 20.53
N ARG A 212 7.51 -7.28 20.37
CA ARG A 212 6.66 -7.12 19.17
C ARG A 212 6.11 -5.71 19.04
N ILE A 213 5.65 -5.10 20.15
CA ILE A 213 5.17 -3.72 20.13
C ILE A 213 6.33 -2.77 19.79
N GLN A 214 7.49 -2.95 20.39
CA GLN A 214 8.68 -2.18 20.09
C GLN A 214 9.02 -2.26 18.58
N ARG A 215 8.95 -3.43 17.98
CA ARG A 215 9.13 -3.60 16.52
C ARG A 215 8.15 -2.75 15.70
N LEU A 216 6.89 -2.66 16.12
CA LEU A 216 5.84 -1.93 15.40
C LEU A 216 5.96 -0.42 15.52
N ILE A 217 6.43 0.11 16.68
CA ILE A 217 6.39 1.54 16.96
C ILE A 217 7.77 2.22 16.98
N SER A 218 8.87 1.46 17.09
CA SER A 218 10.21 2.05 17.09
C SER A 218 10.53 2.77 15.78
N PRO A 219 11.08 3.99 15.83
CA PRO A 219 11.49 4.74 14.64
C PRO A 219 12.60 4.03 13.84
N TYR A 220 13.41 3.23 14.50
CA TYR A 220 14.50 2.45 13.87
C TYR A 220 14.03 1.11 13.25
N MET A 221 12.76 0.77 13.38
CA MET A 221 12.16 -0.45 12.83
C MET A 221 10.98 -0.09 11.90
N MET A 222 9.78 -0.58 12.20
CA MET A 222 8.61 -0.35 11.34
C MET A 222 7.94 1.00 11.62
N GLY A 223 8.17 1.61 12.78
CA GLY A 223 7.39 2.75 13.24
C GLY A 223 7.42 3.97 12.32
N GLU A 224 8.59 4.32 11.77
CA GLU A 224 8.73 5.43 10.81
C GLU A 224 8.80 4.96 9.35
N THR A 225 9.24 3.72 9.08
CA THR A 225 9.29 3.18 7.72
C THR A 225 7.90 3.00 7.14
N PHE A 226 6.95 2.57 7.97
CA PHE A 226 5.54 2.44 7.60
C PHE A 226 4.79 3.75 7.77
N LYS A 227 3.91 4.04 6.80
CA LYS A 227 3.02 5.20 6.80
C LYS A 227 1.57 4.75 6.76
N VAL A 228 0.71 5.62 7.25
CA VAL A 228 -0.74 5.38 7.27
C VAL A 228 -1.43 6.49 6.49
N ILE A 229 -2.26 6.10 5.54
CA ILE A 229 -3.13 6.99 4.79
C ILE A 229 -4.59 6.60 5.03
N PHE A 230 -5.42 7.59 5.34
CA PHE A 230 -6.86 7.42 5.45
C PHE A 230 -7.59 8.37 4.49
N ALA A 231 -8.21 7.78 3.48
CA ALA A 231 -9.06 8.47 2.52
C ALA A 231 -10.52 8.15 2.80
N LYS A 232 -11.37 9.17 2.95
CA LYS A 232 -12.75 8.98 3.40
C LYS A 232 -13.75 9.82 2.60
N ASN A 233 -15.01 9.44 2.67
CA ASN A 233 -16.09 10.28 2.19
C ASN A 233 -16.09 11.61 2.99
N LYS A 234 -16.35 12.73 2.31
CA LYS A 234 -16.41 14.06 2.95
C LYS A 234 -17.42 14.14 4.09
N LYS A 235 -18.48 13.33 4.05
CA LYS A 235 -19.50 13.23 5.10
C LYS A 235 -19.06 12.34 6.29
N CYS A 236 -17.98 11.59 6.16
CA CYS A 236 -17.49 10.71 7.23
C CYS A 236 -16.76 11.54 8.30
N LYS A 237 -17.31 11.54 9.52
CA LYS A 237 -16.77 12.29 10.66
C LYS A 237 -15.62 11.57 11.39
N PHE A 238 -15.37 10.30 11.08
CA PHE A 238 -14.30 9.52 11.72
C PHE A 238 -12.92 10.11 11.38
N SER A 239 -12.12 10.40 12.41
CA SER A 239 -10.75 10.91 12.26
C SER A 239 -9.90 10.67 13.51
N LEU A 240 -10.25 9.69 14.34
CA LEU A 240 -9.73 9.53 15.71
C LEU A 240 -8.20 9.60 15.81
N ALA A 241 -7.49 8.78 15.07
CA ALA A 241 -6.01 8.74 15.13
C ALA A 241 -5.31 9.86 14.35
N PHE A 242 -6.06 10.69 13.62
CA PHE A 242 -5.52 11.73 12.74
C PHE A 242 -5.73 13.16 13.27
N LYS A 243 -6.32 13.28 14.45
CA LYS A 243 -6.48 14.56 15.17
C LYS A 243 -5.22 14.94 15.93
#